data_4664cc4fae8d46a2df0455b899344f6a
#
_entry.id   4664cc4fae8d46a2df0455b899344f6a
#
_cell.length_a   1.000
_cell.length_b   1.000
_cell.length_c   1.000
_cell.angle_alpha   90.00
_cell.angle_beta   90.00
_cell.angle_gamma   90.00
#
_symmetry.space_group_name_H-M   'P 1'
#
loop_
_entity.id
_entity.type
_entity.pdbx_description
1 polymer ?
#
loop_
_entity_poly.entity_id
_entity_poly.type
_entity_poly.pdbx_seq_one_letter_code
_entity_poly.pdbx_strand_id
1 'polypeptide(L)'
;MKKVILFGLLLSMGVATAFGQKSAVQVFGVPFGSTYEEFLTAFSEKGFTGKTYIYEGGSDVEVSSIYGTFMTYECYIEMRATKLTHTVYKIKISFSVTDKYKDIPGMEQCRAIISRFEEKYGKATLIQKMHGGKVVQDLEESSAAIWHLEDKIDLELFYRGFDDCKVTYGGKEALDGIFQKEVDQYNQQKAQEIQNQLSGSDF
;
A
#
# COMPACT_ATOMS: atom_id res chain seq x y z
N MET A 1 -6.74 59.10 23.28
CA MET A 1 -5.48 58.81 22.62
C MET A 1 -5.48 57.34 22.16
N LYS A 2 -5.44 57.21 20.86
CA LYS A 2 -5.74 56.04 20.07
C LYS A 2 -4.46 55.25 19.76
N LYS A 3 -4.68 53.95 19.46
CA LYS A 3 -3.78 53.06 18.68
C LYS A 3 -2.58 52.51 19.46
N VAL A 4 -2.68 51.22 19.79
CA VAL A 4 -1.80 50.11 19.39
C VAL A 4 -2.47 48.82 19.86
N ILE A 5 -3.33 48.24 19.06
CA ILE A 5 -3.73 46.84 19.12
C ILE A 5 -3.91 46.44 17.67
N LEU A 6 -2.87 46.02 17.01
CA LEU A 6 -2.97 45.30 15.76
C LEU A 6 -1.59 44.78 15.33
N PHE A 7 -1.03 43.78 16.00
CA PHE A 7 0.09 43.00 15.47
C PHE A 7 0.28 41.70 16.29
N GLY A 8 -0.74 40.92 16.38
CA GLY A 8 -0.67 39.63 17.10
C GLY A 8 -1.44 38.51 16.46
N LEU A 9 -1.72 38.58 15.14
CA LEU A 9 -2.64 37.62 14.53
C LEU A 9 -2.18 37.18 13.15
N LEU A 10 -0.88 36.90 12.99
CA LEU A 10 -0.34 36.45 11.68
C LEU A 10 0.85 35.49 11.81
N LEU A 11 0.84 34.62 12.80
CA LEU A 11 1.90 33.58 12.91
C LEU A 11 1.36 32.22 13.34
N SER A 12 0.13 31.90 12.94
CA SER A 12 -0.41 30.53 13.03
C SER A 12 -0.79 29.98 11.66
N MET A 13 -0.12 30.42 10.60
CA MET A 13 -0.24 29.81 9.28
C MET A 13 0.99 28.97 9.00
N GLY A 14 0.76 27.67 8.97
CA GLY A 14 1.55 26.80 8.12
C GLY A 14 2.63 25.97 8.78
N VAL A 15 2.30 25.18 9.77
CA VAL A 15 2.84 23.82 9.74
C VAL A 15 1.79 22.99 8.97
N ALA A 16 1.63 23.25 7.69
CA ALA A 16 1.15 22.26 6.78
C ALA A 16 2.27 21.21 6.74
N THR A 17 2.16 20.23 7.63
CA THR A 17 2.88 18.99 7.52
C THR A 17 2.73 18.54 6.07
N ALA A 18 3.82 18.51 5.34
CA ALA A 18 3.90 17.89 4.03
C ALA A 18 3.73 16.37 4.23
N PHE A 19 2.59 15.95 4.77
CA PHE A 19 2.12 14.59 4.64
C PHE A 19 1.93 14.35 3.14
N GLY A 20 2.61 13.34 2.63
CA GLY A 20 2.62 13.00 1.24
C GLY A 20 1.22 13.09 0.65
N GLN A 21 1.10 13.74 -0.50
CA GLN A 21 -0.16 13.86 -1.21
C GLN A 21 -0.74 12.46 -1.38
N LYS A 22 -1.89 12.20 -0.78
CA LYS A 22 -2.55 10.89 -0.89
C LYS A 22 -2.91 10.66 -2.35
N SER A 23 -2.63 9.46 -2.85
CA SER A 23 -2.91 9.08 -4.23
C SER A 23 -4.41 9.11 -4.53
N ALA A 24 -4.76 9.38 -5.79
CA ALA A 24 -6.12 9.20 -6.31
C ALA A 24 -6.51 7.71 -6.38
N VAL A 25 -5.53 6.81 -6.40
CA VAL A 25 -5.76 5.37 -6.37
C VAL A 25 -6.28 4.95 -5.00
N GLN A 26 -7.46 4.35 -4.97
CA GLN A 26 -8.09 3.87 -3.74
C GLN A 26 -8.15 2.35 -3.70
N VAL A 27 -7.80 1.78 -2.55
CA VAL A 27 -7.93 0.37 -2.24
C VAL A 27 -8.91 0.23 -1.08
N PHE A 28 -10.01 -0.47 -1.27
CA PHE A 28 -11.12 -0.57 -0.30
C PHE A 28 -11.72 0.80 0.13
N GLY A 29 -11.61 1.82 -0.72
CA GLY A 29 -12.07 3.18 -0.43
C GLY A 29 -11.09 4.03 0.36
N VAL A 30 -9.92 3.49 0.68
CA VAL A 30 -8.82 4.22 1.34
C VAL A 30 -7.81 4.65 0.28
N PRO A 31 -7.39 5.91 0.22
CA PRO A 31 -6.35 6.36 -0.70
C PRO A 31 -5.04 5.59 -0.46
N PHE A 32 -4.40 5.15 -1.54
CA PHE A 32 -3.07 4.55 -1.44
C PHE A 32 -2.08 5.59 -0.90
N GLY A 33 -1.18 5.19 -0.01
CA GLY A 33 -0.34 6.12 0.73
C GLY A 33 -0.96 6.66 2.03
N SER A 34 -2.16 6.20 2.42
CA SER A 34 -2.67 6.34 3.78
C SER A 34 -1.88 5.47 4.76
N THR A 35 -2.05 5.71 6.07
CA THR A 35 -1.38 4.90 7.09
C THR A 35 -2.02 3.51 7.20
N TYR A 36 -1.30 2.54 7.75
CA TYR A 36 -1.87 1.21 7.94
C TYR A 36 -3.01 1.23 8.97
N GLU A 37 -3.02 2.15 9.93
CA GLU A 37 -4.11 2.32 10.89
C GLU A 37 -5.40 2.78 10.19
N GLU A 38 -5.30 3.71 9.22
CA GLU A 38 -6.46 4.13 8.40
C GLU A 38 -7.02 2.93 7.61
N PHE A 39 -6.14 2.08 7.05
CA PHE A 39 -6.55 0.86 6.37
C PHE A 39 -7.21 -0.15 7.32
N LEU A 40 -6.64 -0.39 8.51
CA LEU A 40 -7.21 -1.29 9.51
C LEU A 40 -8.60 -0.84 9.97
N THR A 41 -8.80 0.47 10.15
CA THR A 41 -10.11 1.05 10.47
C THR A 41 -11.12 0.75 9.35
N ALA A 42 -10.78 1.03 8.10
CA ALA A 42 -11.65 0.78 6.96
C ALA A 42 -11.93 -0.72 6.75
N PHE A 43 -10.96 -1.58 7.02
CA PHE A 43 -11.17 -3.05 6.97
C PHE A 43 -12.14 -3.51 8.04
N SER A 44 -11.99 -3.01 9.27
CA SER A 44 -12.92 -3.33 10.36
C SER A 44 -14.37 -2.91 10.04
N GLU A 45 -14.55 -1.71 9.49
CA GLU A 45 -15.87 -1.22 9.04
C GLU A 45 -16.50 -2.07 7.94
N LYS A 46 -15.67 -2.73 7.11
CA LYS A 46 -16.10 -3.64 6.03
C LYS A 46 -16.25 -5.09 6.49
N GLY A 47 -16.10 -5.37 7.78
CA GLY A 47 -16.26 -6.69 8.35
C GLY A 47 -15.07 -7.62 8.15
N PHE A 48 -13.90 -7.08 7.82
CA PHE A 48 -12.67 -7.86 7.85
C PHE A 48 -12.32 -8.24 9.27
N THR A 49 -11.80 -9.44 9.45
CA THR A 49 -11.53 -10.05 10.75
C THR A 49 -10.10 -10.58 10.79
N GLY A 50 -9.67 -11.04 11.97
CA GLY A 50 -8.40 -11.68 12.18
C GLY A 50 -7.62 -11.03 13.31
N LYS A 51 -6.61 -11.76 13.79
CA LYS A 51 -5.66 -11.19 14.75
C LYS A 51 -4.55 -10.55 13.94
N THR A 52 -4.63 -9.23 13.79
CA THR A 52 -3.62 -8.46 13.08
C THR A 52 -2.26 -8.63 13.75
N TYR A 53 -1.27 -9.04 12.98
CA TYR A 53 0.12 -9.06 13.39
C TYR A 53 0.85 -7.88 12.76
N ILE A 54 1.53 -7.11 13.61
CA ILE A 54 2.37 -5.99 13.20
C ILE A 54 3.80 -6.38 13.51
N TYR A 55 4.63 -6.47 12.48
CA TYR A 55 6.04 -6.80 12.61
C TYR A 55 6.88 -5.63 12.10
N GLU A 56 7.63 -5.03 13.01
CA GLU A 56 8.57 -3.95 12.70
C GLU A 56 9.96 -4.56 12.49
N GLY A 57 10.29 -4.81 11.22
CA GLY A 57 11.57 -5.38 10.81
C GLY A 57 12.34 -4.43 9.89
N GLY A 58 13.64 -4.25 10.18
CA GLY A 58 14.50 -3.47 9.30
C GLY A 58 13.99 -2.06 9.03
N SER A 59 13.67 -1.77 7.78
CA SER A 59 13.27 -0.45 7.29
C SER A 59 11.76 -0.25 7.14
N ASP A 60 10.96 -1.29 7.28
CA ASP A 60 9.52 -1.25 7.05
C ASP A 60 8.71 -1.97 8.15
N VAL A 61 7.40 -1.77 8.10
CA VAL A 61 6.42 -2.43 8.95
C VAL A 61 5.59 -3.37 8.06
N GLU A 62 5.50 -4.63 8.45
CA GLU A 62 4.60 -5.60 7.85
C GLU A 62 3.35 -5.75 8.73
N VAL A 63 2.19 -5.58 8.12
CA VAL A 63 0.88 -5.78 8.76
C VAL A 63 0.18 -6.92 8.05
N SER A 64 -0.15 -7.98 8.78
CA SER A 64 -0.67 -9.21 8.19
C SER A 64 -1.79 -9.85 9.00
N SER A 65 -2.30 -10.97 8.52
CA SER A 65 -3.37 -11.76 9.14
C SER A 65 -4.73 -11.06 9.16
N ILE A 66 -5.02 -10.29 8.12
CA ILE A 66 -6.31 -9.65 7.90
C ILE A 66 -7.11 -10.52 6.92
N TYR A 67 -8.26 -11.00 7.34
CA TYR A 67 -9.13 -11.89 6.54
C TYR A 67 -10.44 -11.18 6.23
N GLY A 68 -10.92 -11.33 5.02
CA GLY A 68 -12.18 -10.74 4.59
C GLY A 68 -12.58 -11.18 3.21
N THR A 69 -13.43 -10.38 2.56
CA THR A 69 -13.94 -10.68 1.23
C THR A 69 -13.56 -9.58 0.25
N PHE A 70 -12.97 -9.94 -0.86
CA PHE A 70 -12.69 -9.07 -1.98
C PHE A 70 -13.39 -9.58 -3.24
N MET A 71 -14.26 -8.78 -3.84
CA MET A 71 -15.06 -9.16 -5.02
C MET A 71 -15.77 -10.53 -4.87
N THR A 72 -16.34 -10.82 -3.71
CA THR A 72 -17.05 -12.06 -3.33
C THR A 72 -16.17 -13.25 -2.94
N TYR A 73 -14.85 -13.16 -3.07
CA TYR A 73 -13.91 -14.21 -2.69
C TYR A 73 -13.31 -13.94 -1.32
N GLU A 74 -13.21 -14.97 -0.51
CA GLU A 74 -12.44 -14.90 0.73
C GLU A 74 -10.98 -14.59 0.41
N CYS A 75 -10.39 -13.67 1.17
CA CYS A 75 -9.03 -13.25 0.94
C CYS A 75 -8.27 -12.99 2.24
N TYR A 76 -6.98 -13.04 2.09
CA TYR A 76 -6.00 -12.67 3.09
C TYR A 76 -5.24 -11.44 2.63
N ILE A 77 -5.09 -10.45 3.50
CA ILE A 77 -4.42 -9.19 3.18
C ILE A 77 -3.13 -9.05 3.98
N GLU A 78 -2.11 -8.66 3.27
CA GLU A 78 -0.83 -8.21 3.81
C GLU A 78 -0.55 -6.79 3.33
N MET A 79 -0.07 -5.93 4.22
CA MET A 79 0.37 -4.58 3.88
C MET A 79 1.82 -4.38 4.28
N ARG A 80 2.52 -3.54 3.54
CA ARG A 80 3.80 -3.00 3.95
C ARG A 80 3.70 -1.50 4.03
N ALA A 81 4.23 -0.97 5.14
CA ALA A 81 4.21 0.44 5.43
C ALA A 81 5.61 0.91 5.85
N THR A 82 5.82 2.19 5.71
CA THR A 82 7.02 2.84 6.18
C THR A 82 7.07 2.87 7.71
N LYS A 83 8.25 2.98 8.28
CA LYS A 83 8.44 2.84 9.73
C LYS A 83 8.11 4.10 10.52
N LEU A 84 8.29 5.28 9.95
CA LEU A 84 8.10 6.55 10.65
C LEU A 84 6.68 7.09 10.54
N THR A 85 6.14 7.09 9.32
CA THR A 85 4.82 7.67 9.06
C THR A 85 3.75 6.61 8.90
N HIS A 86 4.12 5.32 8.97
CA HIS A 86 3.23 4.17 8.76
C HIS A 86 2.51 4.20 7.41
N THR A 87 3.07 4.93 6.43
CA THR A 87 2.49 5.10 5.10
C THR A 87 2.55 3.79 4.32
N VAL A 88 1.38 3.30 3.90
CA VAL A 88 1.27 2.05 3.13
C VAL A 88 1.73 2.27 1.71
N TYR A 89 2.72 1.50 1.28
CA TYR A 89 3.30 1.54 -0.05
C TYR A 89 3.11 0.23 -0.84
N LYS A 90 2.59 -0.82 -0.19
CA LYS A 90 2.25 -2.08 -0.83
C LYS A 90 1.12 -2.78 -0.11
N ILE A 91 0.15 -3.26 -0.88
CA ILE A 91 -0.95 -4.09 -0.41
C ILE A 91 -0.99 -5.34 -1.27
N LYS A 92 -1.01 -6.50 -0.63
CA LYS A 92 -1.16 -7.79 -1.28
C LYS A 92 -2.44 -8.45 -0.80
N ILE A 93 -3.29 -8.84 -1.71
CA ILE A 93 -4.54 -9.56 -1.49
C ILE A 93 -4.36 -10.95 -2.08
N SER A 94 -4.33 -11.96 -1.24
CA SER A 94 -4.19 -13.36 -1.65
C SER A 94 -5.52 -14.07 -1.48
N PHE A 95 -5.97 -14.77 -2.51
CA PHE A 95 -7.26 -15.46 -2.53
C PHE A 95 -7.17 -16.92 -2.10
N SER A 96 -6.03 -17.40 -1.77
CA SER A 96 -5.90 -18.71 -1.20
C SER A 96 -5.40 -18.58 0.20
N VAL A 97 -5.81 -19.44 1.04
CA VAL A 97 -5.10 -19.86 2.23
C VAL A 97 -5.98 -19.99 3.46
N THR A 98 -6.89 -20.89 3.43
CA THR A 98 -7.20 -21.63 4.63
C THR A 98 -7.37 -23.08 4.24
N ASP A 99 -7.18 -24.03 5.13
CA ASP A 99 -7.33 -25.48 4.96
C ASP A 99 -8.63 -25.98 4.31
N LYS A 100 -9.41 -25.06 3.76
CA LYS A 100 -10.63 -25.31 3.01
C LYS A 100 -10.48 -24.74 1.60
N TYR A 101 -9.85 -25.49 0.75
CA TYR A 101 -9.60 -25.29 -0.69
C TYR A 101 -10.83 -24.94 -1.56
N LYS A 102 -11.82 -24.20 -1.06
CA LYS A 102 -13.12 -24.13 -1.74
C LYS A 102 -13.33 -22.95 -2.67
N ASP A 103 -12.56 -21.85 -2.54
CA ASP A 103 -12.90 -20.63 -3.27
C ASP A 103 -11.69 -19.85 -3.83
N ILE A 104 -10.67 -20.57 -4.32
CA ILE A 104 -9.60 -19.90 -5.08
C ILE A 104 -10.20 -19.51 -6.43
N PRO A 105 -10.09 -18.25 -6.85
CA PRO A 105 -10.52 -17.84 -8.17
C PRO A 105 -9.79 -18.66 -9.23
N GLY A 106 -10.52 -19.50 -9.95
CA GLY A 106 -10.01 -20.15 -11.14
C GLY A 106 -9.75 -19.12 -12.26
N MET A 107 -9.29 -19.59 -13.41
CA MET A 107 -8.95 -18.72 -14.53
C MET A 107 -10.12 -17.80 -14.96
N GLU A 108 -11.34 -18.35 -15.02
CA GLU A 108 -12.54 -17.58 -15.39
C GLU A 108 -12.87 -16.48 -14.39
N GLN A 109 -12.72 -16.77 -13.09
CA GLN A 109 -12.93 -15.79 -12.04
C GLN A 109 -11.84 -14.71 -12.08
N CYS A 110 -10.59 -15.07 -12.34
CA CYS A 110 -9.50 -14.11 -12.55
C CYS A 110 -9.76 -13.22 -13.76
N ARG A 111 -10.30 -13.77 -14.86
CA ARG A 111 -10.74 -12.96 -16.02
C ARG A 111 -11.85 -11.99 -15.64
N ALA A 112 -12.81 -12.40 -14.83
CA ALA A 112 -13.88 -11.52 -14.35
C ALA A 112 -13.33 -10.40 -13.46
N ILE A 113 -12.34 -10.68 -12.60
CA ILE A 113 -11.66 -9.66 -11.79
C ILE A 113 -10.88 -8.70 -12.71
N ILE A 114 -10.15 -9.21 -13.70
CA ILE A 114 -9.45 -8.40 -14.71
C ILE A 114 -10.42 -7.48 -15.42
N SER A 115 -11.54 -7.99 -15.91
CA SER A 115 -12.55 -7.20 -16.62
C SER A 115 -13.05 -6.02 -15.76
N ARG A 116 -13.30 -6.24 -14.47
CA ARG A 116 -13.71 -5.17 -13.55
C ARG A 116 -12.61 -4.12 -13.31
N PHE A 117 -11.35 -4.55 -13.29
CA PHE A 117 -10.25 -3.60 -13.23
C PHE A 117 -10.08 -2.83 -14.53
N GLU A 118 -10.29 -3.49 -15.69
CA GLU A 118 -10.25 -2.83 -16.99
C GLU A 118 -11.35 -1.78 -17.18
N GLU A 119 -12.54 -2.02 -16.63
CA GLU A 119 -13.62 -1.01 -16.59
C GLU A 119 -13.21 0.25 -15.83
N LYS A 120 -12.38 0.10 -14.79
CA LYS A 120 -11.95 1.21 -13.93
C LYS A 120 -10.65 1.87 -14.40
N TYR A 121 -9.69 1.08 -14.82
CA TYR A 121 -8.31 1.50 -15.06
C TYR A 121 -7.86 1.39 -16.52
N GLY A 122 -8.74 0.95 -17.43
CA GLY A 122 -8.38 0.67 -18.81
C GLY A 122 -7.74 -0.70 -19.00
N LYS A 123 -7.30 -0.99 -20.21
CA LYS A 123 -6.78 -2.31 -20.57
C LYS A 123 -5.48 -2.65 -19.86
N ALA A 124 -5.41 -3.88 -19.35
CA ALA A 124 -4.20 -4.45 -18.77
C ALA A 124 -3.17 -4.84 -19.83
N THR A 125 -1.91 -4.84 -19.45
CA THR A 125 -0.86 -5.55 -20.17
C THR A 125 -0.75 -6.97 -19.60
N LEU A 126 -0.97 -7.99 -20.41
CA LEU A 126 -0.84 -9.38 -20.02
C LEU A 126 0.57 -9.87 -20.27
N ILE A 127 1.21 -10.42 -19.23
CA ILE A 127 2.60 -10.89 -19.29
C ILE A 127 2.67 -12.32 -18.74
N GLN A 128 3.23 -13.24 -19.53
CA GLN A 128 3.59 -14.56 -19.07
C GLN A 128 4.88 -14.47 -18.26
N LYS A 129 4.81 -14.69 -16.93
CA LYS A 129 5.95 -14.51 -16.02
C LYS A 129 6.98 -15.63 -16.08
N MET A 130 6.56 -16.84 -16.42
CA MET A 130 7.48 -17.92 -16.75
C MET A 130 8.03 -17.69 -18.16
N HIS A 131 9.29 -17.92 -18.41
CA HIS A 131 9.94 -17.69 -19.70
C HIS A 131 10.26 -16.24 -20.10
N GLY A 132 10.60 -15.39 -19.14
CA GLY A 132 11.20 -14.08 -19.43
C GLY A 132 10.25 -12.92 -19.69
N GLY A 133 8.98 -13.02 -19.30
CA GLY A 133 8.09 -11.86 -19.32
C GLY A 133 7.50 -11.56 -20.70
N LYS A 134 7.20 -12.57 -21.50
CA LYS A 134 6.57 -12.40 -22.82
C LYS A 134 5.15 -11.85 -22.70
N VAL A 135 4.83 -10.82 -23.47
CA VAL A 135 3.45 -10.32 -23.59
C VAL A 135 2.59 -11.40 -24.27
N VAL A 136 1.41 -11.66 -23.68
CA VAL A 136 0.43 -12.62 -24.16
C VAL A 136 -0.89 -11.94 -24.47
N GLN A 137 -1.75 -12.59 -25.24
CA GLN A 137 -3.04 -12.00 -25.63
C GLN A 137 -4.18 -12.38 -24.68
N ASP A 138 -4.00 -13.45 -23.91
CA ASP A 138 -4.99 -13.94 -22.96
C ASP A 138 -4.31 -14.37 -21.66
N LEU A 139 -5.11 -14.48 -20.58
CA LEU A 139 -4.64 -14.98 -19.30
C LEU A 139 -4.33 -16.46 -19.40
N GLU A 140 -3.11 -16.79 -19.06
CA GLU A 140 -2.59 -18.16 -19.03
C GLU A 140 -2.08 -18.49 -17.63
N GLU A 141 -1.76 -19.75 -17.39
CA GLU A 141 -1.09 -20.16 -16.14
C GLU A 141 0.25 -19.43 -15.99
N SER A 142 0.53 -18.98 -14.78
CA SER A 142 1.73 -18.17 -14.45
C SER A 142 1.83 -16.85 -15.20
N SER A 143 0.70 -16.26 -15.58
CA SER A 143 0.64 -14.92 -16.16
C SER A 143 0.14 -13.86 -15.19
N ALA A 144 0.41 -12.63 -15.52
CA ALA A 144 -0.06 -11.45 -14.78
C ALA A 144 -0.73 -10.45 -15.70
N ALA A 145 -1.80 -9.84 -15.22
CA ALA A 145 -2.38 -8.62 -15.77
C ALA A 145 -1.82 -7.44 -14.99
N ILE A 146 -1.26 -6.46 -15.68
CA ILE A 146 -0.58 -5.32 -15.08
C ILE A 146 -1.20 -4.03 -15.59
N TRP A 147 -1.49 -3.11 -14.66
CA TRP A 147 -1.91 -1.74 -14.91
C TRP A 147 -0.89 -0.80 -14.29
N HIS A 148 -0.45 0.18 -15.06
CA HIS A 148 0.35 1.29 -14.56
C HIS A 148 -0.61 2.42 -14.19
N LEU A 149 -0.84 2.60 -12.91
CA LEU A 149 -1.75 3.61 -12.38
C LEU A 149 -1.02 4.95 -12.15
N GLU A 150 -1.79 5.96 -11.77
CA GLU A 150 -1.23 7.24 -11.34
C GLU A 150 -0.27 7.06 -10.15
N ASP A 151 0.60 8.04 -9.92
CA ASP A 151 1.59 8.05 -8.85
C ASP A 151 2.58 6.87 -8.87
N LYS A 152 2.81 6.31 -10.08
CA LYS A 152 3.74 5.18 -10.29
C LYS A 152 3.37 3.92 -9.52
N ILE A 153 2.09 3.75 -9.26
CA ILE A 153 1.54 2.57 -8.61
C ILE A 153 1.24 1.54 -9.68
N ASP A 154 1.78 0.35 -9.54
CA ASP A 154 1.39 -0.79 -10.33
C ASP A 154 0.27 -1.56 -9.61
N LEU A 155 -0.78 -1.89 -10.36
CA LEU A 155 -1.75 -2.89 -9.97
C LEU A 155 -1.44 -4.16 -10.77
N GLU A 156 -1.18 -5.24 -10.08
CA GLU A 156 -0.91 -6.54 -10.66
C GLU A 156 -1.91 -7.57 -10.17
N LEU A 157 -2.59 -8.27 -11.08
CA LEU A 157 -3.24 -9.54 -10.79
C LEU A 157 -2.36 -10.65 -11.32
N PHE A 158 -1.84 -11.50 -10.44
CA PHE A 158 -1.03 -12.66 -10.80
C PHE A 158 -1.85 -13.94 -10.62
N TYR A 159 -1.92 -14.75 -11.66
CA TYR A 159 -2.54 -16.07 -11.66
C TYR A 159 -1.46 -17.13 -11.91
N ARG A 160 -1.23 -17.98 -10.93
CA ARG A 160 -0.23 -19.06 -11.03
C ARG A 160 -0.81 -20.39 -11.46
N GLY A 161 -2.12 -20.55 -11.36
CA GLY A 161 -2.80 -21.84 -11.54
C GLY A 161 -3.74 -22.11 -10.37
N PHE A 162 -4.00 -23.35 -10.07
CA PHE A 162 -5.01 -23.76 -9.09
C PHE A 162 -4.75 -23.32 -7.65
N ASP A 163 -3.52 -22.90 -7.32
CA ASP A 163 -3.08 -22.72 -5.94
C ASP A 163 -2.78 -21.27 -5.57
N ASP A 164 -2.69 -20.36 -6.53
CA ASP A 164 -2.23 -19.00 -6.22
C ASP A 164 -2.81 -17.97 -7.20
N CYS A 165 -3.78 -17.20 -6.71
CA CYS A 165 -4.24 -15.98 -7.35
C CYS A 165 -4.10 -14.83 -6.37
N LYS A 166 -3.47 -13.75 -6.78
CA LYS A 166 -3.26 -12.59 -5.91
C LYS A 166 -3.33 -11.28 -6.68
N VAL A 167 -3.80 -10.26 -5.97
CA VAL A 167 -3.78 -8.87 -6.43
C VAL A 167 -2.77 -8.11 -5.58
N THR A 168 -1.92 -7.35 -6.23
CA THR A 168 -0.92 -6.51 -5.56
C THR A 168 -1.05 -5.07 -6.04
N TYR A 169 -1.18 -4.13 -5.11
CA TYR A 169 -1.02 -2.70 -5.33
C TYR A 169 0.34 -2.27 -4.80
N GLY A 170 1.05 -1.47 -5.56
CA GLY A 170 2.38 -0.97 -5.23
C GLY A 170 3.35 -1.20 -6.37
N GLY A 171 4.53 -0.63 -6.29
CA GLY A 171 5.55 -0.79 -7.30
C GLY A 171 6.90 -0.33 -6.79
N LYS A 172 7.95 -0.70 -7.50
CA LYS A 172 9.31 -0.33 -7.11
C LYS A 172 9.49 1.19 -7.08
N GLU A 173 8.91 1.90 -8.06
CA GLU A 173 9.06 3.35 -8.14
C GLU A 173 8.19 4.10 -7.11
N ALA A 174 7.00 3.59 -6.79
CA ALA A 174 6.21 4.11 -5.68
C ALA A 174 6.94 3.91 -4.34
N LEU A 175 7.54 2.74 -4.15
CA LEU A 175 8.37 2.42 -3.01
C LEU A 175 9.58 3.36 -2.92
N ASP A 176 10.36 3.49 -3.99
CA ASP A 176 11.59 4.29 -3.98
C ASP A 176 11.30 5.76 -3.66
N GLY A 177 10.19 6.32 -4.15
CA GLY A 177 9.82 7.71 -3.88
C GLY A 177 9.34 7.98 -2.45
N ILE A 178 8.50 7.11 -1.91
CA ILE A 178 7.96 7.23 -0.54
C ILE A 178 9.04 6.84 0.47
N PHE A 179 9.69 5.73 0.24
CA PHE A 179 10.68 5.15 1.12
C PHE A 179 11.94 6.02 1.26
N GLN A 180 12.46 6.57 0.15
CA GLN A 180 13.66 7.41 0.20
C GLN A 180 13.44 8.67 1.02
N LYS A 181 12.29 9.33 0.85
CA LYS A 181 11.96 10.52 1.66
C LYS A 181 11.91 10.21 3.14
N GLU A 182 11.38 9.06 3.52
CA GLU A 182 11.25 8.66 4.91
C GLU A 182 12.58 8.23 5.52
N VAL A 183 13.42 7.51 4.76
CA VAL A 183 14.78 7.18 5.17
C VAL A 183 15.59 8.45 5.42
N ASP A 184 15.47 9.44 4.55
CA ASP A 184 16.16 10.73 4.72
C ASP A 184 15.68 11.46 5.99
N GLN A 185 14.38 11.48 6.26
CA GLN A 185 13.81 12.07 7.48
C GLN A 185 14.27 11.33 8.74
N TYR A 186 14.27 9.99 8.70
CA TYR A 186 14.75 9.18 9.82
C TYR A 186 16.22 9.44 10.13
N ASN A 187 17.06 9.51 9.11
CA ASN A 187 18.48 9.79 9.29
C ASN A 187 18.72 11.20 9.85
N GLN A 188 17.94 12.20 9.40
CA GLN A 188 18.00 13.57 9.93
C GLN A 188 17.58 13.63 11.40
N GLN A 189 16.47 12.99 11.77
CA GLN A 189 16.02 12.94 13.17
C GLN A 189 17.06 12.28 14.07
N LYS A 190 17.61 11.14 13.64
CA LYS A 190 18.63 10.42 14.39
C LYS A 190 19.93 11.21 14.57
N ALA A 191 20.35 11.92 13.52
CA ALA A 191 21.51 12.82 13.60
C ALA A 191 21.26 13.97 14.59
N GLN A 192 20.05 14.51 14.64
CA GLN A 192 19.64 15.57 15.54
C GLN A 192 19.56 15.11 17.00
N GLU A 193 19.05 13.87 17.25
CA GLU A 193 19.06 13.24 18.56
C GLU A 193 20.49 13.04 19.11
N ILE A 194 21.39 12.54 18.28
CA ILE A 194 22.81 12.37 18.64
C ILE A 194 23.45 13.73 18.98
N GLN A 195 23.18 14.76 18.17
CA GLN A 195 23.72 16.10 18.43
C GLN A 195 23.20 16.70 19.73
N ASN A 196 21.91 16.49 20.04
CA ASN A 196 21.30 16.95 21.28
C ASN A 196 21.87 16.18 22.50
N GLN A 197 22.15 14.90 22.37
CA GLN A 197 22.81 14.10 23.43
C GLN A 197 24.24 14.58 23.68
N LEU A 198 24.98 14.90 22.63
CA LEU A 198 26.35 15.40 22.74
C LEU A 198 26.43 16.83 23.31
N SER A 199 25.44 17.69 22.99
CA SER A 199 25.38 19.06 23.50
C SER A 199 24.82 19.19 24.93
N GLY A 200 24.10 18.16 25.40
CA GLY A 200 23.59 18.10 26.78
C GLY A 200 24.50 17.41 27.79
N SER A 201 25.61 16.85 27.35
CA SER A 201 26.65 16.32 28.24
C SER A 201 27.63 17.44 28.53
N ASP A 202 27.35 18.24 29.57
CA ASP A 202 28.37 19.09 30.20
C ASP A 202 29.52 18.19 30.72
N PHE A 203 30.69 18.32 30.11
CA PHE A 203 31.93 17.78 30.63
C PHE A 203 32.49 18.69 31.72
#